data_a528d402f91b43b504f6949046453258
#
_entry.id   a528d402f91b43b504f6949046453258
#
_cell.length_a   1.000
_cell.length_b   1.000
_cell.length_c   1.000
_cell.angle_alpha   90.00
_cell.angle_beta   90.00
_cell.angle_gamma   90.00
#
_symmetry.space_group_name_H-M   'P 1'
#
loop_
_entity.id
_entity.type
_entity.pdbx_description
1 polymer ?
#
loop_
_entity_poly.entity_id
_entity_poly.type
_entity_poly.pdbx_seq_one_letter_code
_entity_poly.pdbx_strand_id
1 'polypeptide(L)'
;MSELFSFPKVTYVGNQSLTAGDGYHYYNADEVVAGKKMSEWLKFSVAYWHTMDQRLTDPFGEGTAVRPWDNAGDGDEMAAALAKVDYMFEFLDKTGIEYFAFHDRDLAPEGKTLAETNANLDKVIDKIEQKMQETGKKVLWNTASLFTNKRFLAGGATTPFAEVFAYAAGQIKHSLDIAKRLGSESYVFWGGREGYDFLLNTDTKRELDHIAAFFKLAKDYADEIGYTGQFLIEPKPKEPTQHQYDFDVQTTIAFLKTYGLEDTFKLNLEGNHTCLAGHTYEHEVRFAREAGLLGSLDANMGDKLTGWDIDEFPNDIYEATLVMYEFLKNGGLPTGGLNFDSKPRRQSFEFEDLFYAHIAGMDTYAAGLKVAAKLIEDQVIENILKERYASFDSGIGADFEAGKVTLKDLAAYAENKTDDEIHATLKSGRQEQIKATLNNYIFSVLGK
;
A
#
# COMPACT_ATOMS: atom_id res chain seq x y z
N MET A 1 -23.62 -22.43 -10.26
CA MET A 1 -23.84 -21.10 -10.89
C MET A 1 -23.15 -21.14 -12.25
N SER A 2 -23.69 -20.48 -13.26
CA SER A 2 -22.94 -20.30 -14.53
C SER A 2 -21.72 -19.44 -14.25
N GLU A 3 -20.56 -19.77 -14.84
CA GLU A 3 -19.37 -18.93 -14.74
C GLU A 3 -19.65 -17.52 -15.30
N LEU A 4 -19.18 -16.50 -14.60
CA LEU A 4 -19.34 -15.09 -14.98
C LEU A 4 -18.17 -14.62 -15.86
N PHE A 5 -16.96 -15.17 -15.63
CA PHE A 5 -15.78 -14.94 -16.44
C PHE A 5 -15.42 -16.19 -17.24
N SER A 6 -15.09 -16.00 -18.53
CA SER A 6 -14.59 -17.07 -19.41
C SER A 6 -13.15 -17.48 -19.08
N PHE A 7 -12.39 -16.63 -18.35
CA PHE A 7 -11.00 -16.89 -17.99
C PHE A 7 -10.88 -18.13 -17.09
N PRO A 8 -9.93 -19.05 -17.34
CA PRO A 8 -9.75 -20.24 -16.52
C PRO A 8 -9.24 -19.89 -15.12
N LYS A 9 -9.36 -20.83 -14.19
CA LYS A 9 -8.74 -20.71 -12.87
C LYS A 9 -7.21 -20.71 -13.01
N VAL A 10 -6.57 -19.70 -12.43
CA VAL A 10 -5.12 -19.52 -12.51
C VAL A 10 -4.43 -20.47 -11.52
N THR A 11 -3.42 -21.18 -11.99
CA THR A 11 -2.61 -22.11 -11.18
C THR A 11 -1.13 -21.91 -11.42
N TYR A 12 -0.30 -22.41 -10.53
CA TYR A 12 1.15 -22.39 -10.73
C TYR A 12 1.57 -23.33 -11.86
N VAL A 13 2.30 -22.81 -12.83
CA VAL A 13 2.84 -23.57 -14.00
C VAL A 13 4.37 -23.57 -14.07
N GLY A 14 5.03 -22.68 -13.34
CA GLY A 14 6.49 -22.56 -13.35
C GLY A 14 7.04 -22.31 -14.76
N ASN A 15 8.08 -23.01 -15.12
CA ASN A 15 8.77 -22.87 -16.42
C ASN A 15 8.16 -23.70 -17.57
N GLN A 16 6.97 -24.27 -17.40
CA GLN A 16 6.30 -25.07 -18.46
C GLN A 16 5.84 -24.20 -19.63
N SER A 17 5.57 -22.93 -19.38
CA SER A 17 5.26 -21.93 -20.40
C SER A 17 5.96 -20.63 -20.04
N LEU A 18 6.15 -19.73 -21.00
CA LEU A 18 6.62 -18.36 -20.80
C LEU A 18 5.57 -17.34 -21.24
N THR A 19 4.38 -17.81 -21.61
CA THR A 19 3.29 -16.95 -22.03
C THR A 19 2.46 -16.55 -20.82
N ALA A 20 2.32 -15.25 -20.59
CA ALA A 20 1.43 -14.74 -19.55
C ALA A 20 0.00 -15.23 -19.77
N GLY A 21 -0.68 -15.59 -18.67
CA GLY A 21 -2.05 -16.10 -18.71
C GLY A 21 -2.17 -17.63 -18.72
N ASP A 22 -1.09 -18.36 -18.95
CA ASP A 22 -1.09 -19.82 -18.79
C ASP A 22 -1.11 -20.22 -17.30
N GLY A 23 -0.77 -19.30 -16.41
CA GLY A 23 -0.73 -19.48 -14.97
C GLY A 23 0.36 -18.65 -14.30
N TYR A 24 0.60 -18.89 -13.02
CA TYR A 24 1.69 -18.27 -12.29
C TYR A 24 3.03 -18.94 -12.58
N HIS A 25 4.05 -18.15 -12.89
CA HIS A 25 5.40 -18.63 -13.17
C HIS A 25 6.29 -18.61 -11.93
N TYR A 26 6.09 -17.63 -11.04
CA TYR A 26 6.88 -17.44 -9.81
C TYR A 26 6.04 -17.54 -8.54
N TYR A 27 4.77 -17.16 -8.58
CA TYR A 27 3.90 -17.30 -7.42
C TYR A 27 3.43 -18.75 -7.27
N ASN A 28 3.98 -19.41 -6.25
CA ASN A 28 3.53 -20.73 -5.81
C ASN A 28 3.11 -20.64 -4.34
N ALA A 29 1.82 -20.64 -4.08
CA ALA A 29 1.25 -20.45 -2.75
C ALA A 29 1.85 -21.37 -1.67
N ASP A 30 2.20 -22.61 -2.04
CA ASP A 30 2.71 -23.63 -1.13
C ASP A 30 4.26 -23.69 -1.07
N GLU A 31 4.98 -22.98 -1.93
CA GLU A 31 6.44 -22.93 -1.89
C GLU A 31 6.91 -22.25 -0.59
N VAL A 32 7.87 -22.90 0.08
CA VAL A 32 8.46 -22.35 1.31
C VAL A 32 9.63 -21.42 0.96
N VAL A 33 9.51 -20.17 1.32
CA VAL A 33 10.55 -19.14 1.15
C VAL A 33 10.84 -18.54 2.53
N ALA A 34 12.09 -18.42 2.92
CA ALA A 34 12.49 -17.85 4.22
C ALA A 34 11.68 -18.40 5.41
N GLY A 35 11.40 -19.71 5.39
CA GLY A 35 10.78 -20.45 6.51
C GLY A 35 9.26 -20.40 6.61
N LYS A 36 8.55 -19.72 5.70
CA LYS A 36 7.07 -19.72 5.62
C LYS A 36 6.61 -20.00 4.20
N LYS A 37 5.35 -20.43 4.03
CA LYS A 37 4.75 -20.54 2.71
C LYS A 37 4.69 -19.16 2.03
N MET A 38 4.82 -19.13 0.73
CA MET A 38 4.73 -17.88 -0.06
C MET A 38 3.39 -17.17 0.17
N SER A 39 2.27 -17.91 0.26
CA SER A 39 0.96 -17.36 0.59
C SER A 39 0.85 -16.74 1.99
N GLU A 40 1.67 -17.19 2.94
CA GLU A 40 1.70 -16.60 4.29
C GLU A 40 2.51 -15.29 4.32
N TRP A 41 3.50 -15.16 3.43
CA TRP A 41 4.23 -13.92 3.23
C TRP A 41 3.42 -12.91 2.41
N LEU A 42 2.97 -13.33 1.23
CA LEU A 42 2.35 -12.49 0.21
C LEU A 42 0.82 -12.57 0.32
N LYS A 43 0.25 -11.85 1.29
CA LYS A 43 -1.19 -11.67 1.41
C LYS A 43 -1.67 -10.70 0.32
N PHE A 44 -1.81 -11.19 -0.91
CA PHE A 44 -2.32 -10.38 -2.01
C PHE A 44 -3.80 -10.03 -1.82
N SER A 45 -4.16 -8.81 -2.17
CA SER A 45 -5.51 -8.26 -2.08
C SER A 45 -5.91 -7.58 -3.37
N VAL A 46 -7.17 -7.70 -3.75
CA VAL A 46 -7.76 -7.02 -4.90
C VAL A 46 -8.40 -5.71 -4.45
N ALA A 47 -8.03 -4.60 -5.10
CA ALA A 47 -8.68 -3.32 -4.93
C ALA A 47 -10.03 -3.29 -5.66
N TYR A 48 -11.13 -3.17 -4.91
CA TYR A 48 -12.48 -3.20 -5.47
C TYR A 48 -12.71 -2.07 -6.50
N TRP A 49 -12.28 -0.85 -6.18
CA TRP A 49 -12.45 0.34 -7.03
C TRP A 49 -11.76 0.19 -8.38
N HIS A 50 -10.53 -0.29 -8.42
CA HIS A 50 -9.80 -0.45 -9.67
C HIS A 50 -10.25 -1.66 -10.48
N THR A 51 -10.62 -2.75 -9.84
CA THR A 51 -11.02 -3.98 -10.54
C THR A 51 -12.48 -3.95 -10.97
N MET A 52 -13.38 -3.45 -10.12
CA MET A 52 -14.82 -3.49 -10.36
C MET A 52 -15.40 -2.16 -10.89
N ASP A 53 -14.93 -1.00 -10.41
CA ASP A 53 -15.53 0.29 -10.77
C ASP A 53 -14.78 1.05 -11.86
N GLN A 54 -13.47 0.83 -11.99
CA GLN A 54 -12.66 1.57 -12.94
C GLN A 54 -13.08 1.30 -14.40
N ARG A 55 -13.34 2.38 -15.12
CA ARG A 55 -13.67 2.39 -16.55
C ARG A 55 -12.50 2.73 -17.44
N LEU A 56 -11.29 2.81 -16.89
CA LEU A 56 -10.06 3.21 -17.57
C LEU A 56 -10.18 4.63 -18.15
N THR A 57 -10.80 5.53 -17.38
CA THR A 57 -10.83 6.96 -17.65
C THR A 57 -9.49 7.60 -17.31
N ASP A 58 -9.20 8.71 -17.95
CA ASP A 58 -8.13 9.64 -17.58
C ASP A 58 -8.66 11.08 -17.59
N PRO A 59 -7.89 12.10 -17.18
CA PRO A 59 -8.35 13.48 -17.19
C PRO A 59 -8.73 14.03 -18.59
N PHE A 60 -8.40 13.32 -19.65
CA PHE A 60 -8.51 13.77 -21.04
C PHE A 60 -9.54 13.00 -21.89
N GLY A 61 -10.18 11.97 -21.34
CA GLY A 61 -11.11 11.20 -22.14
C GLY A 61 -12.04 10.27 -21.35
N GLU A 62 -13.07 9.79 -22.05
CA GLU A 62 -14.02 8.81 -21.54
C GLU A 62 -13.35 7.46 -21.29
N GLY A 63 -13.98 6.63 -20.44
CA GLY A 63 -13.53 5.29 -20.17
C GLY A 63 -13.62 4.37 -21.40
N THR A 64 -12.68 3.46 -21.53
CA THR A 64 -12.64 2.46 -22.59
C THR A 64 -13.22 1.11 -22.18
N ALA A 65 -13.25 0.81 -20.88
CA ALA A 65 -13.76 -0.46 -20.37
C ALA A 65 -15.27 -0.45 -20.13
N VAL A 66 -15.96 -1.48 -20.61
CA VAL A 66 -17.38 -1.77 -20.32
C VAL A 66 -17.41 -2.99 -19.39
N ARG A 67 -18.20 -2.90 -18.36
CA ARG A 67 -18.31 -3.97 -17.36
C ARG A 67 -19.67 -4.67 -17.46
N PRO A 68 -19.74 -6.01 -17.37
CA PRO A 68 -21.00 -6.74 -17.56
C PRO A 68 -22.08 -6.41 -16.53
N TRP A 69 -21.67 -6.06 -15.30
CA TRP A 69 -22.60 -5.65 -14.24
C TRP A 69 -23.22 -4.27 -14.47
N ASP A 70 -22.69 -3.43 -15.36
CA ASP A 70 -23.28 -2.13 -15.69
C ASP A 70 -24.69 -2.25 -16.25
N ASN A 71 -24.98 -3.36 -16.92
CA ASN A 71 -26.29 -3.66 -17.49
C ASN A 71 -27.18 -4.51 -16.56
N ALA A 72 -26.68 -4.87 -15.39
CA ALA A 72 -27.47 -5.64 -14.43
C ALA A 72 -28.60 -4.78 -13.88
N GLY A 73 -29.84 -5.28 -13.93
CA GLY A 73 -31.01 -4.61 -13.38
C GLY A 73 -31.58 -3.45 -14.22
N ASP A 74 -31.26 -3.36 -15.51
CA ASP A 74 -31.83 -2.37 -16.43
C ASP A 74 -31.80 -0.91 -15.92
N GLY A 75 -30.69 -0.52 -15.30
CA GLY A 75 -30.48 0.83 -14.74
C GLY A 75 -30.79 0.93 -13.23
N ASP A 76 -31.08 -0.17 -12.57
CA ASP A 76 -31.12 -0.23 -11.10
C ASP A 76 -29.68 -0.31 -10.55
N GLU A 77 -29.20 0.80 -9.97
CA GLU A 77 -27.84 0.91 -9.41
C GLU A 77 -27.60 -0.08 -8.27
N MET A 78 -28.62 -0.40 -7.48
CA MET A 78 -28.50 -1.41 -6.40
C MET A 78 -28.40 -2.83 -6.96
N ALA A 79 -29.12 -3.15 -8.03
CA ALA A 79 -28.99 -4.44 -8.71
C ALA A 79 -27.60 -4.58 -9.32
N ALA A 80 -27.07 -3.53 -9.94
CA ALA A 80 -25.69 -3.52 -10.45
C ALA A 80 -24.66 -3.68 -9.32
N ALA A 81 -24.82 -2.97 -8.20
CA ALA A 81 -23.95 -3.10 -7.02
C ALA A 81 -23.94 -4.53 -6.44
N LEU A 82 -25.10 -5.16 -6.35
CA LEU A 82 -25.21 -6.56 -5.90
C LEU A 82 -24.59 -7.53 -6.92
N ALA A 83 -24.74 -7.30 -8.23
CA ALA A 83 -24.11 -8.12 -9.25
C ALA A 83 -22.57 -8.02 -9.18
N LYS A 84 -22.01 -6.83 -8.97
CA LYS A 84 -20.55 -6.65 -8.80
C LYS A 84 -19.94 -7.56 -7.73
N VAL A 85 -20.66 -7.79 -6.62
CA VAL A 85 -20.19 -8.70 -5.57
C VAL A 85 -19.97 -10.11 -6.10
N ASP A 86 -20.88 -10.63 -6.93
CA ASP A 86 -20.72 -11.98 -7.50
C ASP A 86 -19.48 -12.06 -8.41
N TYR A 87 -19.28 -11.06 -9.26
CA TYR A 87 -18.10 -10.96 -10.12
C TYR A 87 -16.81 -10.87 -9.32
N MET A 88 -16.80 -10.05 -8.26
CA MET A 88 -15.63 -9.91 -7.40
C MET A 88 -15.23 -11.25 -6.76
N PHE A 89 -16.17 -11.97 -6.19
CA PHE A 89 -15.88 -13.25 -5.52
C PHE A 89 -15.48 -14.34 -6.51
N GLU A 90 -16.03 -14.36 -7.73
CA GLU A 90 -15.56 -15.27 -8.77
C GLU A 90 -14.14 -14.91 -9.24
N PHE A 91 -13.82 -13.62 -9.37
CA PHE A 91 -12.48 -13.16 -9.70
C PHE A 91 -11.45 -13.60 -8.64
N LEU A 92 -11.77 -13.43 -7.35
CA LEU A 92 -10.95 -13.89 -6.23
C LEU A 92 -10.75 -15.41 -6.23
N ASP A 93 -11.77 -16.19 -6.60
CA ASP A 93 -11.64 -17.66 -6.70
C ASP A 93 -10.75 -18.06 -7.88
N LYS A 94 -10.96 -17.43 -9.06
CA LYS A 94 -10.19 -17.76 -10.26
C LYS A 94 -8.72 -17.38 -10.16
N THR A 95 -8.40 -16.25 -9.53
CA THR A 95 -7.01 -15.82 -9.27
C THR A 95 -6.38 -16.51 -8.07
N GLY A 96 -7.17 -17.10 -7.19
CA GLY A 96 -6.67 -17.66 -5.93
C GLY A 96 -6.29 -16.62 -4.88
N ILE A 97 -6.58 -15.33 -5.12
CA ILE A 97 -6.35 -14.25 -4.15
C ILE A 97 -7.34 -14.41 -2.99
N GLU A 98 -6.83 -14.28 -1.76
CA GLU A 98 -7.61 -14.51 -0.55
C GLU A 98 -8.30 -13.24 -0.03
N TYR A 99 -7.67 -12.07 -0.28
CA TYR A 99 -8.09 -10.81 0.30
C TYR A 99 -8.64 -9.84 -0.74
N PHE A 100 -9.46 -8.89 -0.27
CA PHE A 100 -9.89 -7.72 -1.02
C PHE A 100 -9.95 -6.49 -0.11
N ALA A 101 -9.88 -5.29 -0.72
CA ALA A 101 -10.01 -4.01 -0.05
C ALA A 101 -11.04 -3.14 -0.77
N PHE A 102 -11.71 -2.23 -0.05
CA PHE A 102 -12.74 -1.37 -0.63
C PHE A 102 -12.94 -0.06 0.12
N HIS A 103 -13.41 0.95 -0.60
CA HIS A 103 -14.07 2.11 -0.01
C HIS A 103 -15.59 1.87 0.07
N ASP A 104 -16.24 2.45 1.05
CA ASP A 104 -17.67 2.30 1.23
C ASP A 104 -18.49 2.71 -0.01
N ARG A 105 -18.02 3.69 -0.78
CA ARG A 105 -18.70 4.20 -1.98
C ARG A 105 -18.45 3.40 -3.26
N ASP A 106 -17.47 2.51 -3.25
CA ASP A 106 -17.28 1.55 -4.34
C ASP A 106 -18.40 0.50 -4.37
N LEU A 107 -18.94 0.20 -3.18
CA LEU A 107 -19.85 -0.91 -2.99
C LEU A 107 -21.30 -0.58 -3.33
N ALA A 108 -21.79 0.61 -2.95
CA ALA A 108 -23.19 0.96 -3.04
C ALA A 108 -23.42 2.43 -3.42
N PRO A 109 -24.50 2.72 -4.16
CA PRO A 109 -24.86 4.09 -4.51
C PRO A 109 -25.29 4.90 -3.28
N GLU A 110 -24.96 6.20 -3.29
CA GLU A 110 -25.42 7.15 -2.27
C GLU A 110 -26.96 7.35 -2.33
N GLY A 111 -27.58 7.44 -1.17
CA GLY A 111 -28.96 7.90 -1.01
C GLY A 111 -29.03 9.42 -0.86
N LYS A 112 -30.23 9.94 -0.62
CA LYS A 112 -30.46 11.37 -0.39
C LYS A 112 -29.96 11.85 0.98
N THR A 113 -29.84 10.95 1.93
CA THR A 113 -29.36 11.19 3.28
C THR A 113 -28.25 10.20 3.64
N LEU A 114 -27.47 10.48 4.69
CA LEU A 114 -26.48 9.53 5.20
C LEU A 114 -27.18 8.22 5.65
N ALA A 115 -28.36 8.30 6.24
CA ALA A 115 -29.11 7.12 6.67
C ALA A 115 -29.53 6.24 5.48
N GLU A 116 -30.03 6.83 4.38
CA GLU A 116 -30.34 6.08 3.16
C GLU A 116 -29.10 5.46 2.53
N THR A 117 -28.01 6.22 2.50
CA THR A 117 -26.71 5.74 1.98
C THR A 117 -26.20 4.55 2.79
N ASN A 118 -26.26 4.63 4.12
CA ASN A 118 -25.86 3.52 4.99
C ASN A 118 -26.77 2.29 4.78
N ALA A 119 -28.07 2.50 4.64
CA ALA A 119 -29.01 1.40 4.37
C ALA A 119 -28.79 0.73 3.00
N ASN A 120 -28.33 1.47 1.98
CA ASN A 120 -27.92 0.88 0.71
C ASN A 120 -26.64 0.07 0.87
N LEU A 121 -25.66 0.62 1.57
CA LEU A 121 -24.40 -0.07 1.84
C LEU A 121 -24.63 -1.36 2.64
N ASP A 122 -25.45 -1.34 3.69
CA ASP A 122 -25.74 -2.51 4.50
C ASP A 122 -26.28 -3.69 3.69
N LYS A 123 -27.12 -3.44 2.67
CA LYS A 123 -27.62 -4.51 1.78
C LYS A 123 -26.50 -5.19 0.99
N VAL A 124 -25.50 -4.42 0.54
CA VAL A 124 -24.35 -4.96 -0.18
C VAL A 124 -23.42 -5.70 0.79
N ILE A 125 -23.22 -5.15 2.00
CA ILE A 125 -22.44 -5.79 3.07
C ILE A 125 -23.07 -7.12 3.50
N ASP A 126 -24.38 -7.22 3.59
CA ASP A 126 -25.07 -8.50 3.86
C ASP A 126 -24.66 -9.58 2.85
N LYS A 127 -24.63 -9.21 1.56
CA LYS A 127 -24.21 -10.11 0.50
C LYS A 127 -22.73 -10.46 0.55
N ILE A 128 -21.87 -9.48 0.83
CA ILE A 128 -20.43 -9.68 0.98
C ILE A 128 -20.16 -10.65 2.13
N GLU A 129 -20.77 -10.42 3.29
CA GLU A 129 -20.62 -11.30 4.46
C GLU A 129 -21.04 -12.74 4.16
N GLN A 130 -22.18 -12.93 3.46
CA GLN A 130 -22.61 -14.25 3.00
C GLN A 130 -21.54 -14.90 2.10
N LYS A 131 -21.02 -14.16 1.11
CA LYS A 131 -19.99 -14.67 0.20
C LYS A 131 -18.68 -15.00 0.92
N MET A 132 -18.29 -14.20 1.90
CA MET A 132 -17.12 -14.47 2.74
C MET A 132 -17.30 -15.77 3.52
N GLN A 133 -18.50 -16.02 4.09
CA GLN A 133 -18.82 -17.28 4.78
C GLN A 133 -18.78 -18.49 3.83
N GLU A 134 -19.25 -18.34 2.60
CA GLU A 134 -19.27 -19.40 1.58
C GLU A 134 -17.88 -19.74 1.04
N THR A 135 -16.96 -18.75 0.93
CA THR A 135 -15.70 -18.87 0.20
C THR A 135 -14.44 -18.81 1.07
N GLY A 136 -14.57 -18.34 2.31
CA GLY A 136 -13.43 -18.09 3.20
C GLY A 136 -12.58 -16.85 2.84
N LYS A 137 -13.00 -16.06 1.84
CA LYS A 137 -12.29 -14.81 1.47
C LYS A 137 -12.40 -13.78 2.59
N LYS A 138 -11.43 -12.85 2.67
CA LYS A 138 -11.27 -11.94 3.79
C LYS A 138 -11.10 -10.49 3.31
N VAL A 139 -11.45 -9.54 4.18
CA VAL A 139 -11.16 -8.13 3.97
C VAL A 139 -9.76 -7.82 4.51
N LEU A 140 -8.86 -7.32 3.64
CA LEU A 140 -7.55 -6.83 4.07
C LEU A 140 -7.72 -5.51 4.81
N TRP A 141 -8.40 -4.56 4.17
CA TRP A 141 -8.79 -3.31 4.79
C TRP A 141 -10.03 -2.70 4.11
N ASN A 142 -10.73 -1.89 4.84
CA ASN A 142 -11.77 -1.04 4.30
C ASN A 142 -11.59 0.40 4.78
N THR A 143 -12.28 1.33 4.14
CA THR A 143 -12.25 2.74 4.49
C THR A 143 -13.51 3.46 4.03
N ALA A 144 -13.69 4.70 4.48
CA ALA A 144 -14.71 5.61 3.99
C ALA A 144 -14.13 6.54 2.91
N SER A 145 -14.79 6.66 1.76
CA SER A 145 -14.44 7.63 0.72
C SER A 145 -14.83 9.05 1.16
N LEU A 146 -13.86 9.80 1.66
CA LEU A 146 -14.03 11.20 2.06
C LEU A 146 -13.48 12.19 1.01
N PHE A 147 -13.47 11.81 -0.27
CA PHE A 147 -12.82 12.57 -1.33
C PHE A 147 -13.62 12.64 -2.65
N THR A 148 -14.44 11.66 -2.99
CA THR A 148 -15.13 11.60 -4.29
C THR A 148 -16.30 12.57 -4.38
N ASN A 149 -17.12 12.70 -3.34
CA ASN A 149 -18.27 13.57 -3.37
C ASN A 149 -17.87 15.04 -3.21
N LYS A 150 -18.53 15.94 -3.95
CA LYS A 150 -18.29 17.40 -3.92
C LYS A 150 -18.36 18.03 -2.53
N ARG A 151 -19.04 17.41 -1.55
CA ARG A 151 -19.06 17.90 -0.17
C ARG A 151 -17.67 17.94 0.45
N PHE A 152 -16.80 17.05 0.04
CA PHE A 152 -15.42 16.93 0.54
C PHE A 152 -14.39 17.75 -0.28
N LEU A 153 -14.83 18.82 -0.93
CA LEU A 153 -13.96 19.66 -1.77
C LEU A 153 -12.73 20.24 -1.04
N ALA A 154 -12.79 20.32 0.29
CA ALA A 154 -11.71 20.78 1.17
C ALA A 154 -11.44 19.76 2.30
N GLY A 155 -11.58 18.47 1.98
CA GLY A 155 -11.38 17.38 2.93
C GLY A 155 -12.59 17.05 3.79
N GLY A 156 -12.48 15.98 4.56
CA GLY A 156 -13.43 15.56 5.58
C GLY A 156 -13.04 16.07 6.97
N ALA A 157 -11.79 15.85 7.36
CA ALA A 157 -11.24 16.28 8.65
C ALA A 157 -10.66 17.70 8.61
N THR A 158 -10.10 18.14 7.47
CA THR A 158 -9.53 19.49 7.30
C THR A 158 -10.57 20.54 6.91
N THR A 159 -11.76 20.11 6.53
CA THR A 159 -12.82 21.02 6.03
C THR A 159 -13.08 22.22 6.96
N PRO A 160 -13.24 23.43 6.41
CA PRO A 160 -13.64 24.59 7.20
C PRO A 160 -15.16 24.60 7.57
N PHE A 161 -15.92 23.56 7.16
CA PHE A 161 -17.36 23.46 7.35
C PHE A 161 -17.70 22.38 8.38
N ALA A 162 -18.20 22.80 9.55
CA ALA A 162 -18.50 21.89 10.65
C ALA A 162 -19.53 20.80 10.30
N GLU A 163 -20.49 21.11 9.43
CA GLU A 163 -21.49 20.15 8.94
C GLU A 163 -20.86 19.05 8.07
N VAL A 164 -19.85 19.40 7.28
CA VAL A 164 -19.10 18.43 6.46
C VAL A 164 -18.23 17.54 7.37
N PHE A 165 -17.57 18.14 8.37
CA PHE A 165 -16.82 17.39 9.38
C PHE A 165 -17.70 16.38 10.11
N ALA A 166 -18.89 16.80 10.55
CA ALA A 166 -19.85 15.91 11.21
C ALA A 166 -20.36 14.81 10.28
N TYR A 167 -20.59 15.11 9.00
CA TYR A 167 -20.96 14.12 8.00
C TYR A 167 -19.84 13.09 7.79
N ALA A 168 -18.59 13.55 7.64
CA ALA A 168 -17.41 12.69 7.52
C ALA A 168 -17.27 11.76 8.73
N ALA A 169 -17.42 12.29 9.95
CA ALA A 169 -17.38 11.49 11.17
C ALA A 169 -18.49 10.43 11.21
N GLY A 170 -19.71 10.75 10.75
CA GLY A 170 -20.80 9.79 10.65
C GLY A 170 -20.51 8.68 9.63
N GLN A 171 -19.85 9.01 8.52
CA GLN A 171 -19.45 8.05 7.49
C GLN A 171 -18.33 7.12 8.02
N ILE A 172 -17.30 7.65 8.68
CA ILE A 172 -16.24 6.86 9.35
C ILE A 172 -16.84 5.91 10.39
N LYS A 173 -17.76 6.44 11.23
CA LYS A 173 -18.43 5.62 12.24
C LYS A 173 -19.05 4.36 11.63
N HIS A 174 -19.84 4.52 10.57
CA HIS A 174 -20.50 3.39 9.91
C HIS A 174 -19.50 2.45 9.23
N SER A 175 -18.45 3.00 8.61
CA SER A 175 -17.38 2.21 8.01
C SER A 175 -16.59 1.38 9.04
N LEU A 176 -16.42 1.88 10.28
CA LEU A 176 -15.83 1.12 11.39
C LEU A 176 -16.77 0.01 11.90
N ASP A 177 -18.09 0.24 11.93
CA ASP A 177 -19.06 -0.83 12.24
C ASP A 177 -18.93 -1.98 11.21
N ILE A 178 -18.78 -1.65 9.93
CA ILE A 178 -18.54 -2.62 8.86
C ILE A 178 -17.20 -3.33 9.03
N ALA A 179 -16.13 -2.58 9.34
CA ALA A 179 -14.81 -3.15 9.58
C ALA A 179 -14.84 -4.22 10.67
N LYS A 180 -15.52 -3.92 11.78
CA LYS A 180 -15.73 -4.90 12.87
C LYS A 180 -16.57 -6.08 12.42
N ARG A 181 -17.68 -5.83 11.71
CA ARG A 181 -18.61 -6.86 11.25
C ARG A 181 -17.95 -7.87 10.32
N LEU A 182 -17.17 -7.39 9.35
CA LEU A 182 -16.48 -8.21 8.36
C LEU A 182 -15.13 -8.75 8.85
N GLY A 183 -14.62 -8.29 10.00
CA GLY A 183 -13.32 -8.67 10.52
C GLY A 183 -12.17 -8.17 9.66
N SER A 184 -12.24 -6.94 9.17
CA SER A 184 -11.16 -6.31 8.40
C SER A 184 -9.86 -6.33 9.22
N GLU A 185 -8.75 -6.80 8.61
CA GLU A 185 -7.45 -6.87 9.30
C GLU A 185 -6.92 -5.46 9.62
N SER A 186 -7.25 -4.47 8.77
CA SER A 186 -6.85 -3.07 8.94
C SER A 186 -7.96 -2.10 8.51
N TYR A 187 -7.78 -0.84 8.89
CA TYR A 187 -8.60 0.29 8.45
C TYR A 187 -7.68 1.39 7.93
N VAL A 188 -7.83 1.79 6.67
CA VAL A 188 -6.98 2.79 6.03
C VAL A 188 -7.61 4.18 6.10
N PHE A 189 -6.79 5.20 6.35
CA PHE A 189 -7.10 6.61 6.16
C PHE A 189 -6.23 7.13 5.00
N TRP A 190 -6.85 7.36 3.85
CA TRP A 190 -6.24 8.06 2.74
C TRP A 190 -6.73 9.49 2.69
N GLY A 191 -5.80 10.42 2.81
CA GLY A 191 -6.06 11.85 2.93
C GLY A 191 -6.16 12.60 1.59
N GLY A 192 -6.77 12.03 0.55
CA GLY A 192 -6.77 12.59 -0.81
C GLY A 192 -7.23 14.03 -0.96
N ARG A 193 -8.07 14.52 -0.04
CA ARG A 193 -8.51 15.93 0.05
C ARG A 193 -8.06 16.61 1.34
N GLU A 194 -7.32 15.93 2.19
CA GLU A 194 -6.78 16.47 3.44
C GLU A 194 -5.48 17.21 3.15
N GLY A 195 -5.60 18.48 2.74
CA GLY A 195 -4.48 19.29 2.29
C GLY A 195 -4.94 20.66 1.81
N TYR A 196 -4.09 21.36 1.09
CA TYR A 196 -4.37 22.70 0.61
C TYR A 196 -3.83 22.98 -0.79
N ASP A 197 -4.47 23.92 -1.49
CA ASP A 197 -4.02 24.46 -2.78
C ASP A 197 -3.42 25.85 -2.62
N PHE A 198 -3.83 26.60 -1.56
CA PHE A 198 -3.43 27.99 -1.38
C PHE A 198 -3.31 28.35 0.11
N LEU A 199 -2.11 28.72 0.57
CA LEU A 199 -1.82 28.97 1.97
C LEU A 199 -2.56 30.18 2.59
N LEU A 200 -2.88 31.21 1.79
CA LEU A 200 -3.46 32.44 2.35
C LEU A 200 -4.93 32.27 2.80
N ASN A 201 -5.60 31.20 2.41
CA ASN A 201 -6.95 30.86 2.86
C ASN A 201 -6.98 29.62 3.76
N THR A 202 -5.82 29.13 4.21
CA THR A 202 -5.68 27.89 4.95
C THR A 202 -5.06 28.13 6.32
N ASP A 203 -5.74 27.69 7.37
CA ASP A 203 -5.21 27.64 8.73
C ASP A 203 -4.61 26.25 8.98
N THR A 204 -3.39 26.04 8.50
CA THR A 204 -2.72 24.73 8.52
C THR A 204 -2.60 24.14 9.93
N LYS A 205 -2.42 24.98 10.94
CA LYS A 205 -2.34 24.51 12.35
C LYS A 205 -3.67 23.94 12.79
N ARG A 206 -4.76 24.64 12.53
CA ARG A 206 -6.11 24.18 12.85
C ARG A 206 -6.48 22.91 12.12
N GLU A 207 -6.16 22.83 10.83
CA GLU A 207 -6.46 21.65 10.01
C GLU A 207 -5.70 20.41 10.50
N LEU A 208 -4.41 20.54 10.84
CA LEU A 208 -3.64 19.45 11.45
C LEU A 208 -4.17 19.04 12.83
N ASP A 209 -4.59 20.00 13.66
CA ASP A 209 -5.24 19.71 14.95
C ASP A 209 -6.56 18.95 14.74
N HIS A 210 -7.34 19.32 13.71
CA HIS A 210 -8.58 18.65 13.36
C HIS A 210 -8.35 17.21 12.88
N ILE A 211 -7.36 16.96 12.00
CA ILE A 211 -7.02 15.60 11.57
C ILE A 211 -6.64 14.74 12.79
N ALA A 212 -5.78 15.24 13.65
CA ALA A 212 -5.36 14.51 14.85
C ALA A 212 -6.54 14.22 15.80
N ALA A 213 -7.44 15.19 15.99
CA ALA A 213 -8.65 15.00 16.78
C ALA A 213 -9.60 13.99 16.11
N PHE A 214 -9.77 14.06 14.81
CA PHE A 214 -10.59 13.12 14.04
C PHE A 214 -10.09 11.68 14.16
N PHE A 215 -8.79 11.46 14.06
CA PHE A 215 -8.17 10.15 14.25
C PHE A 215 -8.35 9.60 15.67
N LYS A 216 -8.27 10.48 16.69
CA LYS A 216 -8.55 10.10 18.09
C LYS A 216 -10.01 9.70 18.26
N LEU A 217 -10.96 10.45 17.70
CA LEU A 217 -12.39 10.09 17.73
C LEU A 217 -12.67 8.74 17.05
N ALA A 218 -12.02 8.47 15.91
CA ALA A 218 -12.15 7.19 15.21
C ALA A 218 -11.58 6.04 16.06
N LYS A 219 -10.42 6.25 16.72
CA LYS A 219 -9.82 5.26 17.62
C LYS A 219 -10.70 4.99 18.84
N ASP A 220 -11.17 6.05 19.51
CA ASP A 220 -12.02 5.93 20.68
C ASP A 220 -13.30 5.13 20.36
N TYR A 221 -13.91 5.40 19.18
CA TYR A 221 -15.07 4.66 18.73
C TYR A 221 -14.75 3.20 18.39
N ALA A 222 -13.62 2.94 17.73
CA ALA A 222 -13.17 1.57 17.45
C ALA A 222 -12.99 0.75 18.75
N ASP A 223 -12.42 1.38 19.80
CA ASP A 223 -12.28 0.75 21.12
C ASP A 223 -13.64 0.48 21.77
N GLU A 224 -14.57 1.44 21.70
CA GLU A 224 -15.94 1.28 22.21
C GLU A 224 -16.64 0.08 21.59
N ILE A 225 -16.56 -0.08 20.28
CA ILE A 225 -17.20 -1.20 19.58
C ILE A 225 -16.36 -2.49 19.65
N GLY A 226 -15.12 -2.45 20.13
CA GLY A 226 -14.20 -3.59 20.19
C GLY A 226 -13.67 -4.02 18.81
N TYR A 227 -13.40 -3.07 17.90
CA TYR A 227 -12.65 -3.31 16.68
C TYR A 227 -11.14 -3.27 16.99
N THR A 228 -10.43 -4.33 16.60
CA THR A 228 -9.00 -4.51 16.93
C THR A 228 -8.09 -4.49 15.71
N GLY A 229 -8.62 -4.19 14.52
CA GLY A 229 -7.81 -4.06 13.29
C GLY A 229 -6.83 -2.89 13.38
N GLN A 230 -5.73 -2.99 12.64
CA GLN A 230 -4.70 -1.96 12.62
C GLN A 230 -5.17 -0.72 11.85
N PHE A 231 -5.04 0.45 12.46
CA PHE A 231 -5.21 1.71 11.76
C PHE A 231 -3.99 2.05 10.92
N LEU A 232 -4.21 2.45 9.67
CA LEU A 232 -3.19 2.78 8.69
C LEU A 232 -3.43 4.18 8.13
N ILE A 233 -2.35 4.95 7.96
CA ILE A 233 -2.34 6.17 7.14
C ILE A 233 -1.63 5.84 5.83
N GLU A 234 -2.18 6.32 4.73
CA GLU A 234 -1.61 6.16 3.41
C GLU A 234 -1.09 7.49 2.89
N PRO A 235 0.23 7.71 2.92
CA PRO A 235 0.84 8.96 2.49
C PRO A 235 0.73 9.16 0.98
N LYS A 236 0.47 10.42 0.59
CA LYS A 236 0.50 10.89 -0.80
C LYS A 236 0.88 12.37 -0.83
N PRO A 237 1.81 12.81 -1.70
CA PRO A 237 2.28 14.20 -1.65
C PRO A 237 1.30 15.21 -2.22
N LYS A 238 0.52 14.82 -3.22
CA LYS A 238 -0.33 15.68 -4.04
C LYS A 238 -1.33 14.84 -4.83
N GLU A 239 -2.28 15.54 -5.50
CA GLU A 239 -3.30 14.93 -6.34
C GLU A 239 -4.33 14.12 -5.51
N PRO A 240 -5.55 14.67 -5.36
CA PRO A 240 -6.10 15.83 -6.11
C PRO A 240 -5.73 17.23 -5.56
N THR A 241 -5.26 17.39 -4.33
CA THR A 241 -4.77 18.67 -3.81
C THR A 241 -3.33 18.94 -4.25
N GLN A 242 -2.88 20.21 -4.23
CA GLN A 242 -1.49 20.54 -4.55
C GLN A 242 -0.52 20.06 -3.46
N HIS A 243 -0.97 20.09 -2.20
CA HIS A 243 -0.19 19.67 -1.04
C HIS A 243 -1.08 18.91 -0.07
N GLN A 244 -0.85 17.60 0.07
CA GLN A 244 -1.45 16.80 1.11
C GLN A 244 -0.62 16.89 2.40
N TYR A 245 -1.27 16.78 3.57
CA TYR A 245 -0.58 16.87 4.85
C TYR A 245 0.29 15.64 5.16
N ASP A 246 -0.12 14.48 4.69
CA ASP A 246 0.59 13.21 4.78
C ASP A 246 1.52 12.96 3.58
N PHE A 247 2.37 13.95 3.26
CA PHE A 247 3.16 14.05 2.03
C PHE A 247 4.00 12.81 1.72
N ASP A 248 4.71 12.27 2.71
CA ASP A 248 5.58 11.10 2.64
C ASP A 248 5.69 10.42 4.02
N VAL A 249 6.45 9.32 4.10
CA VAL A 249 6.67 8.59 5.35
C VAL A 249 7.24 9.49 6.44
N GLN A 250 8.26 10.30 6.13
CA GLN A 250 8.94 11.12 7.13
C GLN A 250 8.02 12.23 7.66
N THR A 251 7.25 12.86 6.80
CA THR A 251 6.24 13.87 7.19
C THR A 251 5.15 13.23 8.05
N THR A 252 4.68 12.06 7.67
CA THR A 252 3.65 11.32 8.44
C THR A 252 4.17 10.87 9.80
N ILE A 253 5.42 10.39 9.89
CA ILE A 253 6.07 10.08 11.17
C ILE A 253 6.14 11.33 12.06
N ALA A 254 6.51 12.48 11.49
CA ALA A 254 6.56 13.74 12.24
C ALA A 254 5.18 14.15 12.77
N PHE A 255 4.13 14.01 11.96
CA PHE A 255 2.75 14.24 12.37
C PHE A 255 2.35 13.30 13.52
N LEU A 256 2.53 11.99 13.34
CA LEU A 256 2.17 10.99 14.36
C LEU A 256 2.85 11.29 15.71
N LYS A 257 4.15 11.55 15.70
CA LYS A 257 4.90 11.90 16.91
C LYS A 257 4.46 13.22 17.54
N THR A 258 4.13 14.23 16.72
CA THR A 258 3.66 15.53 17.22
C THR A 258 2.36 15.41 18.00
N TYR A 259 1.48 14.50 17.60
CA TYR A 259 0.16 14.33 18.20
C TYR A 259 0.02 13.10 19.11
N GLY A 260 1.11 12.33 19.31
CA GLY A 260 1.13 11.13 20.15
C GLY A 260 0.25 10.00 19.58
N LEU A 261 0.35 9.74 18.29
CA LEU A 261 -0.45 8.75 17.56
C LEU A 261 0.39 7.58 17.02
N GLU A 262 1.71 7.58 17.22
CA GLU A 262 2.64 6.59 16.69
C GLU A 262 2.43 5.16 17.21
N ASP A 263 1.81 5.01 18.38
CA ASP A 263 1.47 3.70 18.95
C ASP A 263 0.12 3.16 18.42
N THR A 264 -0.67 4.02 17.78
CA THR A 264 -2.01 3.68 17.27
C THR A 264 -2.00 3.35 15.77
N PHE A 265 -1.22 4.13 15.01
CA PHE A 265 -1.20 4.07 13.55
C PHE A 265 0.08 3.41 13.03
N LYS A 266 -0.07 2.72 11.91
CA LYS A 266 1.02 2.36 11.01
C LYS A 266 0.75 2.96 9.64
N LEU A 267 1.60 2.64 8.67
CA LEU A 267 1.53 3.20 7.32
C LEU A 267 1.15 2.11 6.32
N ASN A 268 0.29 2.47 5.37
CA ASN A 268 0.04 1.77 4.13
C ASN A 268 0.80 2.51 3.04
N LEU A 269 1.80 1.89 2.44
CA LEU A 269 2.69 2.58 1.51
C LEU A 269 2.41 2.14 0.08
N GLU A 270 2.37 3.12 -0.81
CA GLU A 270 2.07 2.92 -2.22
C GLU A 270 3.23 3.34 -3.11
N GLY A 271 3.58 2.46 -4.09
CA GLY A 271 4.70 2.69 -5.00
C GLY A 271 4.53 3.94 -5.86
N ASN A 272 3.33 4.18 -6.39
CA ASN A 272 3.07 5.36 -7.23
C ASN A 272 3.09 6.66 -6.40
N HIS A 273 2.51 6.68 -5.20
CA HIS A 273 2.57 7.83 -4.30
C HIS A 273 4.01 8.19 -3.93
N THR A 274 4.84 7.19 -3.69
CA THR A 274 6.28 7.34 -3.45
C THR A 274 6.97 8.00 -4.65
N CYS A 275 6.68 7.55 -5.86
CA CYS A 275 7.19 8.14 -7.10
C CYS A 275 6.80 9.62 -7.23
N LEU A 276 5.55 9.98 -6.90
CA LEU A 276 5.05 11.35 -6.89
C LEU A 276 5.75 12.23 -5.84
N ALA A 277 6.18 11.64 -4.72
CA ALA A 277 6.96 12.32 -3.68
C ALA A 277 8.44 12.53 -4.09
N GLY A 278 8.89 11.91 -5.17
CA GLY A 278 10.27 11.98 -5.66
C GLY A 278 11.21 10.98 -4.97
N HIS A 279 10.66 9.95 -4.35
CA HIS A 279 11.40 8.88 -3.68
C HIS A 279 11.36 7.57 -4.49
N THR A 280 12.22 6.61 -4.12
CA THR A 280 12.10 5.23 -4.57
C THR A 280 11.22 4.45 -3.58
N TYR A 281 10.56 3.39 -4.03
CA TYR A 281 9.63 2.67 -3.16
C TYR A 281 10.35 2.05 -1.94
N GLU A 282 11.52 1.46 -2.14
CA GLU A 282 12.31 0.92 -1.03
C GLU A 282 12.76 1.99 -0.01
N HIS A 283 12.90 3.27 -0.42
CA HIS A 283 13.18 4.36 0.51
C HIS A 283 12.06 4.48 1.56
N GLU A 284 10.82 4.63 1.10
CA GLU A 284 9.66 4.78 1.98
C GLU A 284 9.46 3.54 2.87
N VAL A 285 9.56 2.34 2.28
CA VAL A 285 9.40 1.07 3.00
C VAL A 285 10.47 0.92 4.09
N ARG A 286 11.73 1.28 3.80
CA ARG A 286 12.83 1.26 4.77
C ARG A 286 12.58 2.23 5.92
N PHE A 287 12.27 3.48 5.65
CA PHE A 287 12.04 4.48 6.69
C PHE A 287 10.85 4.11 7.59
N ALA A 288 9.76 3.61 7.03
CA ALA A 288 8.64 3.09 7.81
C ALA A 288 9.02 1.89 8.67
N ARG A 289 9.79 0.93 8.13
CA ARG A 289 10.29 -0.23 8.87
C ARG A 289 11.19 0.19 10.04
N GLU A 290 12.15 1.08 9.80
CA GLU A 290 13.08 1.54 10.83
C GLU A 290 12.40 2.34 11.94
N ALA A 291 11.29 3.01 11.61
CA ALA A 291 10.43 3.66 12.60
C ALA A 291 9.46 2.69 13.33
N GLY A 292 9.39 1.39 12.91
CA GLY A 292 8.43 0.42 13.43
C GLY A 292 6.99 0.66 12.96
N LEU A 293 6.80 1.44 11.90
CA LEU A 293 5.49 1.89 11.41
C LEU A 293 5.06 1.24 10.07
N LEU A 294 5.84 0.32 9.52
CA LEU A 294 5.42 -0.40 8.31
C LEU A 294 4.25 -1.33 8.62
N GLY A 295 3.09 -1.07 8.03
CA GLY A 295 1.85 -1.79 8.28
C GLY A 295 1.33 -2.59 7.08
N SER A 296 1.23 -1.96 5.92
CA SER A 296 0.71 -2.56 4.68
C SER A 296 1.38 -1.92 3.46
N LEU A 297 1.20 -2.54 2.29
CA LEU A 297 1.70 -2.02 1.02
C LEU A 297 0.57 -2.03 -0.01
N ASP A 298 0.44 -0.94 -0.76
CA ASP A 298 -0.30 -0.92 -2.02
C ASP A 298 0.65 -1.22 -3.17
N ALA A 299 0.41 -2.38 -3.77
CA ALA A 299 1.31 -3.02 -4.72
C ALA A 299 1.10 -2.47 -6.13
N ASN A 300 1.60 -1.28 -6.39
CA ASN A 300 1.65 -0.67 -7.70
C ASN A 300 3.01 -0.01 -7.97
N MET A 301 3.13 0.62 -9.12
CA MET A 301 4.28 1.44 -9.46
C MET A 301 3.85 2.70 -10.21
N GLY A 302 4.66 3.76 -10.08
CA GLY A 302 4.49 5.02 -10.78
C GLY A 302 5.44 5.17 -11.97
N ASP A 303 5.09 6.07 -12.88
CA ASP A 303 5.95 6.49 -13.98
C ASP A 303 6.60 7.84 -13.66
N LYS A 304 7.93 7.85 -13.55
CA LYS A 304 8.71 9.05 -13.23
C LYS A 304 8.58 10.17 -14.27
N LEU A 305 8.19 9.85 -15.50
CA LEU A 305 8.05 10.81 -16.60
C LEU A 305 6.65 11.42 -16.66
N THR A 306 5.62 10.65 -16.34
CA THR A 306 4.23 11.09 -16.43
C THR A 306 3.87 12.08 -15.33
N GLY A 307 4.29 11.84 -14.08
CA GLY A 307 4.14 12.79 -12.98
C GLY A 307 2.73 12.91 -12.40
N TRP A 308 1.85 11.94 -12.65
CA TRP A 308 0.54 11.77 -12.00
C TRP A 308 0.31 10.33 -11.54
N ASP A 309 -0.80 10.11 -10.86
CA ASP A 309 -1.16 8.82 -10.29
C ASP A 309 -1.67 7.85 -11.38
N ILE A 310 -0.79 6.99 -11.85
CA ILE A 310 -1.09 6.06 -12.95
C ILE A 310 -1.50 4.67 -12.49
N ASP A 311 -1.20 4.29 -11.25
CA ASP A 311 -1.52 3.00 -10.62
C ASP A 311 -1.20 1.81 -11.55
N GLU A 312 0.06 1.71 -11.98
CA GLU A 312 0.48 0.61 -12.84
C GLU A 312 0.72 -0.66 -12.02
N PHE A 313 0.31 -1.82 -12.56
CA PHE A 313 0.65 -3.09 -11.92
C PHE A 313 2.16 -3.30 -11.88
N PRO A 314 2.70 -3.85 -10.77
CA PRO A 314 4.13 -4.06 -10.61
C PRO A 314 4.70 -4.95 -11.71
N ASN A 315 5.77 -4.50 -12.36
CA ASN A 315 6.46 -5.23 -13.42
C ASN A 315 8.00 -5.06 -13.38
N ASP A 316 8.53 -4.26 -12.43
CA ASP A 316 9.96 -4.05 -12.23
C ASP A 316 10.51 -5.00 -11.15
N ILE A 317 11.20 -6.04 -11.59
CA ILE A 317 11.80 -7.03 -10.69
C ILE A 317 12.90 -6.45 -9.80
N TYR A 318 13.59 -5.40 -10.24
CA TYR A 318 14.63 -4.74 -9.45
C TYR A 318 14.00 -4.01 -8.26
N GLU A 319 12.98 -3.20 -8.50
CA GLU A 319 12.21 -2.51 -7.45
C GLU A 319 11.55 -3.51 -6.50
N ALA A 320 10.84 -4.50 -7.05
CA ALA A 320 10.20 -5.54 -6.25
C ALA A 320 11.19 -6.30 -5.34
N THR A 321 12.42 -6.56 -5.83
CA THR A 321 13.46 -7.20 -5.00
C THR A 321 13.86 -6.32 -3.81
N LEU A 322 14.05 -5.02 -4.03
CA LEU A 322 14.44 -4.08 -2.98
C LEU A 322 13.32 -3.89 -1.95
N VAL A 323 12.09 -3.77 -2.41
CA VAL A 323 10.91 -3.68 -1.54
C VAL A 323 10.76 -4.97 -0.71
N MET A 324 10.87 -6.15 -1.35
CA MET A 324 10.76 -7.43 -0.64
C MET A 324 11.93 -7.69 0.32
N TYR A 325 13.10 -7.10 0.08
CA TYR A 325 14.19 -7.13 1.05
C TYR A 325 13.80 -6.41 2.35
N GLU A 326 13.27 -5.18 2.27
CA GLU A 326 12.79 -4.44 3.44
C GLU A 326 11.58 -5.11 4.10
N PHE A 327 10.67 -5.66 3.30
CA PHE A 327 9.52 -6.45 3.75
C PHE A 327 9.96 -7.65 4.61
N LEU A 328 10.92 -8.44 4.14
CA LEU A 328 11.46 -9.57 4.91
C LEU A 328 12.21 -9.14 6.16
N LYS A 329 12.96 -8.03 6.10
CA LYS A 329 13.63 -7.42 7.26
C LYS A 329 12.64 -6.93 8.32
N ASN A 330 11.43 -6.58 7.92
CA ASN A 330 10.31 -6.24 8.84
C ASN A 330 9.66 -7.49 9.47
N GLY A 331 9.94 -8.68 8.94
CA GLY A 331 9.25 -9.92 9.33
C GLY A 331 7.90 -10.13 8.64
N GLY A 332 7.67 -9.44 7.52
CA GLY A 332 6.42 -9.38 6.76
C GLY A 332 5.48 -8.29 7.26
N LEU A 333 4.19 -8.42 6.96
CA LEU A 333 3.12 -7.47 7.32
C LEU A 333 2.05 -8.23 8.14
N PRO A 334 2.16 -8.31 9.45
CA PRO A 334 1.28 -9.16 10.28
C PRO A 334 -0.21 -8.83 10.14
N THR A 335 -0.55 -7.54 10.07
CA THR A 335 -1.94 -7.03 9.97
C THR A 335 -2.24 -6.35 8.64
N GLY A 336 -1.32 -6.42 7.69
CA GLY A 336 -1.45 -5.86 6.35
C GLY A 336 -1.17 -6.90 5.28
N GLY A 337 -1.07 -6.44 4.05
CA GLY A 337 -0.77 -7.26 2.89
C GLY A 337 -0.26 -6.43 1.72
N LEU A 338 -0.38 -7.00 0.52
CA LEU A 338 -0.05 -6.36 -0.74
C LEU A 338 -1.35 -6.17 -1.52
N ASN A 339 -2.00 -5.02 -1.34
CA ASN A 339 -3.21 -4.68 -2.07
C ASN A 339 -2.85 -4.16 -3.45
N PHE A 340 -3.49 -4.67 -4.51
CA PHE A 340 -3.31 -4.16 -5.86
C PHE A 340 -4.15 -2.89 -6.07
N ASP A 341 -3.70 -1.77 -5.49
CA ASP A 341 -4.18 -0.45 -5.88
C ASP A 341 -3.64 -0.11 -7.27
N SER A 342 -4.11 -0.88 -8.24
CA SER A 342 -3.56 -0.92 -9.60
C SER A 342 -4.67 -1.14 -10.61
N LYS A 343 -4.53 -0.50 -11.77
CA LYS A 343 -5.47 -0.62 -12.89
C LYS A 343 -4.75 -0.97 -14.19
N PRO A 344 -5.38 -1.74 -15.10
CA PRO A 344 -4.87 -1.93 -16.46
C PRO A 344 -4.74 -0.59 -17.18
N ARG A 345 -3.91 -0.57 -18.19
CA ARG A 345 -3.77 0.63 -19.05
C ARG A 345 -5.03 0.83 -19.91
N ARG A 346 -5.31 2.08 -20.30
CA ARG A 346 -6.50 2.49 -21.05
C ARG A 346 -6.74 1.68 -22.33
N GLN A 347 -5.68 1.12 -22.94
CA GLN A 347 -5.78 0.29 -24.14
C GLN A 347 -6.02 -1.19 -23.82
N SER A 348 -5.89 -1.61 -22.57
CA SER A 348 -6.10 -2.97 -22.07
C SER A 348 -7.47 -3.04 -21.40
N PHE A 349 -8.54 -3.05 -22.18
CA PHE A 349 -9.92 -2.88 -21.71
C PHE A 349 -10.74 -4.18 -21.63
N GLU A 350 -10.19 -5.29 -22.10
CA GLU A 350 -10.87 -6.59 -22.03
C GLU A 350 -10.84 -7.14 -20.59
N PHE A 351 -11.72 -8.09 -20.30
CA PHE A 351 -11.76 -8.71 -18.95
C PHE A 351 -10.53 -9.53 -18.65
N GLU A 352 -9.99 -10.18 -19.65
CA GLU A 352 -8.78 -10.98 -19.56
C GLU A 352 -7.58 -10.14 -19.09
N ASP A 353 -7.55 -8.86 -19.45
CA ASP A 353 -6.48 -7.93 -19.04
C ASP A 353 -6.41 -7.76 -17.50
N LEU A 354 -7.54 -7.87 -16.80
CA LEU A 354 -7.56 -7.87 -15.33
C LEU A 354 -6.82 -9.08 -14.75
N PHE A 355 -7.01 -10.26 -15.35
CA PHE A 355 -6.30 -11.47 -14.92
C PHE A 355 -4.82 -11.39 -15.24
N TYR A 356 -4.44 -10.99 -16.46
CA TYR A 356 -3.04 -10.85 -16.87
C TYR A 356 -2.30 -9.86 -15.98
N ALA A 357 -2.92 -8.75 -15.63
CA ALA A 357 -2.33 -7.74 -14.78
C ALA A 357 -2.07 -8.26 -13.34
N HIS A 358 -3.05 -8.96 -12.74
CA HIS A 358 -2.86 -9.57 -11.41
C HIS A 358 -1.83 -10.70 -11.44
N ILE A 359 -1.82 -11.54 -12.48
CA ILE A 359 -0.80 -12.60 -12.65
C ILE A 359 0.60 -11.96 -12.69
N ALA A 360 0.78 -10.93 -13.52
CA ALA A 360 2.07 -10.24 -13.63
C ALA A 360 2.52 -9.61 -12.31
N GLY A 361 1.62 -8.93 -11.61
CA GLY A 361 1.91 -8.31 -10.32
C GLY A 361 2.28 -9.32 -9.23
N MET A 362 1.51 -10.41 -9.12
CA MET A 362 1.78 -11.49 -8.16
C MET A 362 3.12 -12.18 -8.45
N ASP A 363 3.40 -12.49 -9.71
CA ASP A 363 4.67 -13.11 -10.13
C ASP A 363 5.87 -12.17 -9.88
N THR A 364 5.71 -10.86 -10.12
CA THR A 364 6.78 -9.88 -9.88
C THR A 364 7.18 -9.84 -8.40
N TYR A 365 6.21 -9.75 -7.49
CA TYR A 365 6.50 -9.75 -6.05
C TYR A 365 6.98 -11.12 -5.54
N ALA A 366 6.46 -12.22 -6.08
CA ALA A 366 6.92 -13.56 -5.74
C ALA A 366 8.37 -13.78 -6.17
N ALA A 367 8.75 -13.34 -7.36
CA ALA A 367 10.12 -13.36 -7.84
C ALA A 367 11.03 -12.49 -6.97
N GLY A 368 10.60 -11.25 -6.67
CA GLY A 368 11.32 -10.33 -5.77
C GLY A 368 11.54 -10.93 -4.38
N LEU A 369 10.52 -11.58 -3.81
CA LEU A 369 10.63 -12.29 -2.51
C LEU A 369 11.70 -13.37 -2.51
N LYS A 370 11.76 -14.19 -3.57
CA LYS A 370 12.78 -15.26 -3.70
C LYS A 370 14.18 -14.69 -3.78
N VAL A 371 14.39 -13.64 -4.55
CA VAL A 371 15.70 -12.96 -4.68
C VAL A 371 16.09 -12.30 -3.36
N ALA A 372 15.18 -11.58 -2.72
CA ALA A 372 15.42 -10.93 -1.43
C ALA A 372 15.76 -11.93 -0.32
N ALA A 373 15.03 -13.06 -0.26
CA ALA A 373 15.31 -14.12 0.68
C ALA A 373 16.74 -14.68 0.50
N LYS A 374 17.19 -14.86 -0.76
CA LYS A 374 18.54 -15.33 -1.04
C LYS A 374 19.62 -14.30 -0.67
N LEU A 375 19.37 -13.02 -0.91
CA LEU A 375 20.28 -11.94 -0.48
C LEU A 375 20.47 -11.92 1.04
N ILE A 376 19.38 -12.14 1.80
CA ILE A 376 19.40 -12.20 3.27
C ILE A 376 20.10 -13.48 3.76
N GLU A 377 19.78 -14.63 3.16
CA GLU A 377 20.43 -15.91 3.50
C GLU A 377 21.95 -15.83 3.34
N ASP A 378 22.43 -15.26 2.24
CA ASP A 378 23.87 -15.10 1.95
C ASP A 378 24.49 -13.89 2.66
N GLN A 379 23.72 -13.12 3.43
CA GLN A 379 24.14 -11.93 4.18
C GLN A 379 24.84 -10.88 3.31
N VAL A 380 24.43 -10.73 2.05
CA VAL A 380 25.13 -9.89 1.07
C VAL A 380 25.15 -8.42 1.50
N ILE A 381 23.99 -7.87 1.85
CA ILE A 381 23.88 -6.47 2.25
C ILE A 381 24.41 -6.25 3.65
N GLU A 382 24.16 -7.17 4.56
CA GLU A 382 24.66 -7.15 5.94
C GLU A 382 26.19 -7.07 5.98
N ASN A 383 26.88 -7.88 5.17
CA ASN A 383 28.34 -7.87 5.08
C ASN A 383 28.88 -6.57 4.50
N ILE A 384 28.22 -6.00 3.50
CA ILE A 384 28.56 -4.70 2.92
C ILE A 384 28.45 -3.59 3.96
N LEU A 385 27.34 -3.55 4.70
CA LEU A 385 27.11 -2.56 5.76
C LEU A 385 28.12 -2.71 6.90
N LYS A 386 28.37 -3.93 7.34
CA LYS A 386 29.38 -4.23 8.38
C LYS A 386 30.76 -3.75 7.97
N GLU A 387 31.21 -4.04 6.73
CA GLU A 387 32.49 -3.55 6.23
C GLU A 387 32.53 -2.02 6.13
N ARG A 388 31.44 -1.40 5.64
CA ARG A 388 31.36 0.05 5.44
C ARG A 388 31.50 0.83 6.73
N TYR A 389 30.88 0.35 7.81
CA TYR A 389 30.82 1.05 9.10
C TYR A 389 31.79 0.48 10.16
N ALA A 390 32.65 -0.45 9.80
CA ALA A 390 33.58 -1.13 10.71
C ALA A 390 34.47 -0.19 11.54
N SER A 391 34.69 1.06 11.08
CA SER A 391 35.46 2.04 11.85
C SER A 391 34.76 2.50 13.14
N PHE A 392 33.44 2.27 13.25
CA PHE A 392 32.68 2.53 14.46
C PHE A 392 32.60 1.35 15.44
N ASP A 393 33.10 0.17 15.02
CA ASP A 393 33.13 -1.01 15.91
C ASP A 393 34.34 -0.98 16.87
N SER A 394 35.25 0.00 16.76
CA SER A 394 36.44 0.10 17.59
C SER A 394 36.94 1.53 17.78
N GLY A 395 37.83 1.74 18.78
CA GLY A 395 38.48 3.02 19.01
C GLY A 395 37.51 4.17 19.22
N ILE A 396 37.85 5.33 18.66
CA ILE A 396 37.05 6.57 18.84
C ILE A 396 35.61 6.45 18.31
N GLY A 397 35.39 5.61 17.28
CA GLY A 397 34.06 5.35 16.73
C GLY A 397 33.18 4.60 17.73
N ALA A 398 33.68 3.52 18.31
CA ALA A 398 32.95 2.77 19.34
C ALA A 398 32.71 3.58 20.62
N ASP A 399 33.67 4.43 21.00
CA ASP A 399 33.50 5.33 22.15
C ASP A 399 32.42 6.40 21.86
N PHE A 400 32.32 6.89 20.62
CA PHE A 400 31.25 7.81 20.20
C PHE A 400 29.88 7.13 20.29
N GLU A 401 29.70 5.96 19.70
CA GLU A 401 28.42 5.24 19.73
C GLU A 401 28.00 4.82 21.14
N ALA A 402 28.98 4.58 22.02
CA ALA A 402 28.72 4.32 23.44
C ALA A 402 28.46 5.57 24.28
N GLY A 403 28.44 6.76 23.67
CA GLY A 403 28.22 8.05 24.37
C GLY A 403 29.31 8.43 25.36
N LYS A 404 30.55 7.92 25.17
CA LYS A 404 31.68 8.11 26.10
C LYS A 404 32.53 9.31 25.75
N VAL A 405 32.33 9.92 24.59
CA VAL A 405 33.15 11.05 24.11
C VAL A 405 32.31 12.29 23.92
N THR A 406 32.94 13.44 24.19
CA THR A 406 32.38 14.78 23.94
C THR A 406 32.93 15.36 22.63
N LEU A 407 32.38 16.48 22.19
CA LEU A 407 32.91 17.23 21.05
C LEU A 407 34.39 17.62 21.28
N LYS A 408 34.79 17.92 22.53
CA LYS A 408 36.18 18.25 22.88
C LYS A 408 37.12 17.05 22.69
N ASP A 409 36.67 15.86 23.05
CA ASP A 409 37.45 14.64 22.89
C ASP A 409 37.64 14.30 21.41
N LEU A 410 36.58 14.44 20.60
CA LEU A 410 36.65 14.27 19.15
C LEU A 410 37.57 15.29 18.48
N ALA A 411 37.50 16.57 18.91
CA ALA A 411 38.37 17.62 18.41
C ALA A 411 39.84 17.32 18.76
N ALA A 412 40.14 16.96 20.01
CA ALA A 412 41.49 16.60 20.44
C ALA A 412 42.04 15.37 19.69
N TYR A 413 41.19 14.37 19.38
CA TYR A 413 41.56 13.21 18.57
C TYR A 413 41.96 13.61 17.14
N ALA A 414 41.28 14.59 16.56
CA ALA A 414 41.50 15.02 15.16
C ALA A 414 42.61 16.09 15.01
N GLU A 415 42.90 16.86 16.06
CA GLU A 415 43.70 18.11 16.02
C GLU A 415 45.08 17.98 15.34
N ASN A 416 45.73 16.84 15.51
CA ASN A 416 47.07 16.59 14.97
C ASN A 416 47.06 15.63 13.76
N LYS A 417 45.93 15.30 13.20
CA LYS A 417 45.83 14.45 11.99
C LYS A 417 45.95 15.32 10.75
N THR A 418 46.75 14.86 9.83
CA THR A 418 46.86 15.48 8.50
C THR A 418 45.71 15.07 7.61
N ASP A 419 45.40 15.87 6.57
CA ASP A 419 44.39 15.50 5.56
C ASP A 419 44.71 14.19 4.89
N ASP A 420 46.00 13.88 4.62
CA ASP A 420 46.43 12.63 4.02
C ASP A 420 46.12 11.43 4.93
N GLU A 421 46.32 11.55 6.26
CA GLU A 421 45.94 10.52 7.24
C GLU A 421 44.44 10.31 7.29
N ILE A 422 43.65 11.39 7.25
CA ILE A 422 42.18 11.27 7.19
C ILE A 422 41.73 10.64 5.87
N HIS A 423 42.27 11.10 4.74
CA HIS A 423 41.94 10.57 3.41
C HIS A 423 42.29 9.08 3.29
N ALA A 424 43.37 8.63 3.91
CA ALA A 424 43.78 7.20 3.92
C ALA A 424 42.74 6.28 4.62
N THR A 425 41.83 6.84 5.42
CA THR A 425 40.76 6.07 6.06
C THR A 425 39.54 5.88 5.16
N LEU A 426 39.41 6.68 4.08
CA LEU A 426 38.27 6.64 3.19
C LEU A 426 38.25 5.34 2.38
N LYS A 427 37.08 4.74 2.28
CA LYS A 427 36.85 3.54 1.48
C LYS A 427 35.79 3.81 0.42
N SER A 428 35.94 3.11 -0.71
CA SER A 428 34.94 3.17 -1.79
C SER A 428 33.57 2.67 -1.32
N GLY A 429 32.50 3.36 -1.72
CA GLY A 429 31.11 2.93 -1.48
C GLY A 429 30.64 1.74 -2.32
N ARG A 430 31.45 1.30 -3.30
CA ARG A 430 31.21 0.10 -4.12
C ARG A 430 29.85 0.03 -4.83
N GLN A 431 29.20 1.16 -5.09
CA GLN A 431 27.84 1.19 -5.65
C GLN A 431 27.68 0.36 -6.93
N GLU A 432 28.61 0.46 -7.87
CA GLU A 432 28.59 -0.26 -9.15
C GLU A 432 28.72 -1.78 -8.93
N GLN A 433 29.58 -2.18 -7.99
CA GLN A 433 29.74 -3.58 -7.60
C GLN A 433 28.46 -4.12 -6.95
N ILE A 434 27.83 -3.34 -6.06
CA ILE A 434 26.60 -3.74 -5.37
C ILE A 434 25.47 -3.91 -6.39
N LYS A 435 25.29 -2.95 -7.32
CA LYS A 435 24.27 -3.04 -8.38
C LYS A 435 24.51 -4.26 -9.28
N ALA A 436 25.76 -4.50 -9.69
CA ALA A 436 26.10 -5.70 -10.47
C ALA A 436 25.83 -7.00 -9.70
N THR A 437 26.14 -7.02 -8.41
CA THR A 437 25.86 -8.17 -7.53
C THR A 437 24.35 -8.43 -7.46
N LEU A 438 23.53 -7.39 -7.23
CA LEU A 438 22.07 -7.50 -7.21
C LEU A 438 21.52 -8.07 -8.52
N ASN A 439 21.97 -7.56 -9.67
CA ASN A 439 21.59 -8.12 -10.98
C ASN A 439 21.97 -9.60 -11.10
N ASN A 440 23.16 -9.99 -10.63
CA ASN A 440 23.59 -11.40 -10.65
C ASN A 440 22.70 -12.30 -9.79
N TYR A 441 22.23 -11.80 -8.62
CA TYR A 441 21.28 -12.52 -7.79
C TYR A 441 19.92 -12.69 -8.50
N ILE A 442 19.41 -11.63 -9.10
CA ILE A 442 18.14 -11.68 -9.89
C ILE A 442 18.25 -12.75 -10.98
N PHE A 443 19.29 -12.69 -11.83
CA PHE A 443 19.46 -13.66 -12.92
C PHE A 443 19.71 -15.09 -12.41
N SER A 444 20.48 -15.27 -11.35
CA SER A 444 20.81 -16.60 -10.82
C SER A 444 19.63 -17.28 -10.11
N VAL A 445 18.83 -16.52 -9.36
CA VAL A 445 17.71 -17.07 -8.59
C VAL A 445 16.53 -17.38 -9.50
N LEU A 446 16.25 -16.50 -10.48
CA LEU A 446 15.11 -16.63 -11.38
C LEU A 446 15.41 -17.50 -12.62
N GLY A 447 16.67 -17.69 -12.98
CA GLY A 447 17.09 -18.52 -14.11
C GLY A 447 17.22 -20.02 -13.82
N LYS A 448 16.88 -20.45 -12.62
CA LYS A 448 16.84 -21.87 -12.20
C LYS A 448 15.42 -22.40 -12.24
#